data_6297f2a1f09fc3f230e2a4efb33dfaa2
#
_entry.id   6297f2a1f09fc3f230e2a4efb33dfaa2
#
_cell.length_a   1.000
_cell.length_b   1.000
_cell.length_c   1.000
_cell.angle_alpha   90.00
_cell.angle_beta   90.00
_cell.angle_gamma   90.00
#
_symmetry.space_group_name_H-M   'P 1'
#
loop_
_entity.id
_entity.type
_entity.pdbx_description
1 polymer ?
#
loop_
_entity_poly.entity_id
_entity_poly.type
_entity_poly.pdbx_seq_one_letter_code
_entity_poly.pdbx_strand_id
1 'polypeptide(L)'
;MVSKKTKNYKRLTINKLDRLINLVIDDITRDEEEKVSIIQGWAYDREEKMPLKFSMASNSGNTSFPYSVETEYRRDVIDMFELVGDQNYGFSIRIKDTVEQPNYLLNIDIATGQKIQYVLEKSMMVQQKTKLQRAIYSIQSRGLLGSIKWYFRRQEQVEAPVDAEKVLMEIKTFKFQPKISIAVPVYNVEEKWLAACVSSLKNQYYENWELCLADDASPSKHIKPLLEKYVESDDRIKVIYREKNGHISEATNSALEITTGDYIGFMDNDDELASQALYEVVKALNEDQAIDFIYTDEDKITENNKRFNAFYKSSWNPELILNHNYITHFVVVKRELLNKVGGLRTEFNGSQDYDFVLRATEKSKKNSTYFWNHVPLACD
;
A
#
# COMPACT_ATOMS: atom_id res chain seq x y z
N MET A 1 11.33 7.42 36.28
CA MET A 1 10.69 7.82 34.99
C MET A 1 10.49 6.58 34.16
N VAL A 2 9.30 6.01 34.22
CA VAL A 2 8.94 4.80 33.44
C VAL A 2 8.39 5.29 32.09
N SER A 3 9.04 4.89 30.99
CA SER A 3 8.65 5.20 29.63
C SER A 3 7.25 4.63 29.36
N LYS A 4 6.25 5.51 29.20
CA LYS A 4 4.90 5.13 28.73
C LYS A 4 5.03 4.54 27.32
N LYS A 5 4.78 3.25 27.18
CA LYS A 5 4.67 2.60 25.88
C LYS A 5 3.30 2.89 25.27
N THR A 6 3.20 3.95 24.49
CA THR A 6 2.10 4.16 23.56
C THR A 6 2.26 3.17 22.39
N LYS A 7 1.20 2.45 22.04
CA LYS A 7 1.20 1.52 20.91
C LYS A 7 0.36 2.11 19.78
N ASN A 8 0.95 2.25 18.60
CA ASN A 8 0.36 2.81 17.41
C ASN A 8 -0.51 1.80 16.65
N TYR A 9 -1.61 2.26 16.08
CA TYR A 9 -2.55 1.49 15.27
C TYR A 9 -2.60 2.01 13.83
N LYS A 10 -3.06 1.16 12.91
CA LYS A 10 -3.09 1.43 11.48
C LYS A 10 -3.90 2.68 11.11
N ARG A 11 -3.35 3.49 10.21
CA ARG A 11 -4.02 4.59 9.51
C ARG A 11 -5.29 4.09 8.81
N LEU A 12 -6.42 4.69 9.12
CA LEU A 12 -7.72 4.44 8.48
C LEU A 12 -8.11 5.66 7.66
N THR A 13 -8.08 5.54 6.34
CA THR A 13 -8.55 6.60 5.44
C THR A 13 -10.03 6.38 5.14
N ILE A 14 -10.89 7.31 5.58
CA ILE A 14 -12.34 7.23 5.38
C ILE A 14 -12.75 8.17 4.24
N ASN A 15 -12.15 8.02 3.07
CA ASN A 15 -12.47 8.85 1.90
C ASN A 15 -13.77 8.46 1.18
N LYS A 16 -14.50 7.45 1.66
CA LYS A 16 -15.60 6.83 0.89
C LYS A 16 -17.03 7.20 1.32
N LEU A 17 -17.20 7.89 2.44
CA LEU A 17 -18.56 8.03 3.00
C LEU A 17 -19.34 9.24 2.52
N ASP A 18 -18.67 10.28 2.09
CA ASP A 18 -19.39 11.43 1.53
C ASP A 18 -18.49 12.18 0.53
N ARG A 19 -19.10 12.65 -0.58
CA ARG A 19 -18.40 13.50 -1.55
C ARG A 19 -18.06 14.89 -0.97
N LEU A 20 -18.60 15.22 0.19
CA LEU A 20 -18.53 16.54 0.81
C LEU A 20 -17.33 16.72 1.74
N ILE A 21 -16.75 15.65 2.29
CA ILE A 21 -15.67 15.75 3.27
C ILE A 21 -14.46 14.91 2.93
N ASN A 22 -13.29 15.35 3.41
CA ASN A 22 -12.11 14.51 3.59
C ASN A 22 -11.91 14.23 5.08
N LEU A 23 -11.83 12.97 5.46
CA LEU A 23 -11.59 12.53 6.83
C LEU A 23 -10.56 11.41 6.83
N VAL A 24 -9.50 11.61 7.59
CA VAL A 24 -8.45 10.61 7.79
C VAL A 24 -8.23 10.42 9.28
N ILE A 25 -8.26 9.17 9.74
CA ILE A 25 -7.83 8.80 11.09
C ILE A 25 -6.38 8.33 10.97
N ASP A 26 -5.45 9.10 11.53
CA ASP A 26 -4.02 8.79 11.50
C ASP A 26 -3.68 7.71 12.53
N ASP A 27 -4.28 7.78 13.71
CA ASP A 27 -3.95 6.88 14.81
C ASP A 27 -5.13 6.65 15.77
N ILE A 28 -5.19 5.44 16.33
CA ILE A 28 -6.08 5.11 17.44
C ILE A 28 -5.21 4.49 18.53
N THR A 29 -5.06 5.17 19.66
CA THR A 29 -4.31 4.69 20.83
C THR A 29 -5.22 4.38 21.99
N ARG A 30 -4.82 3.48 22.88
CA ARG A 30 -5.54 3.16 24.10
C ARG A 30 -4.61 3.16 25.32
N ASP A 31 -5.00 3.87 26.33
CA ASP A 31 -4.42 3.79 27.66
C ASP A 31 -5.22 2.78 28.49
N GLU A 32 -4.60 1.65 28.81
CA GLU A 32 -5.26 0.55 29.53
C GLU A 32 -5.41 0.85 31.04
N GLU A 33 -4.56 1.71 31.63
CA GLU A 33 -4.63 2.06 33.02
C GLU A 33 -5.78 3.04 33.27
N GLU A 34 -5.90 4.03 32.41
CA GLU A 34 -6.96 5.05 32.50
C GLU A 34 -8.25 4.63 31.78
N LYS A 35 -8.23 3.53 31.02
CA LYS A 35 -9.32 3.07 30.13
C LYS A 35 -9.78 4.17 29.17
N VAL A 36 -8.83 4.89 28.59
CA VAL A 36 -9.08 5.96 27.63
C VAL A 36 -8.63 5.52 26.25
N SER A 37 -9.51 5.65 25.26
CA SER A 37 -9.18 5.52 23.85
C SER A 37 -9.00 6.91 23.25
N ILE A 38 -7.95 7.12 22.46
CA ILE A 38 -7.64 8.38 21.77
C ILE A 38 -7.63 8.12 20.28
N ILE A 39 -8.45 8.87 19.53
CA ILE A 39 -8.54 8.83 18.09
C ILE A 39 -7.98 10.15 17.57
N GLN A 40 -6.95 10.09 16.73
CA GLN A 40 -6.30 11.25 16.15
C GLN A 40 -6.38 11.21 14.64
N GLY A 41 -6.51 12.39 14.03
CA GLY A 41 -6.59 12.50 12.59
C GLY A 41 -6.76 13.93 12.12
N TRP A 42 -7.21 14.07 10.88
CA TRP A 42 -7.53 15.38 10.29
C TRP A 42 -8.75 15.27 9.37
N ALA A 43 -9.44 16.39 9.19
CA ALA A 43 -10.59 16.44 8.31
C ALA A 43 -10.91 17.87 7.86
N TYR A 44 -11.52 17.98 6.67
CA TYR A 44 -12.03 19.24 6.16
C TYR A 44 -13.21 19.05 5.20
N ASP A 45 -14.04 20.09 5.10
CA ASP A 45 -15.09 20.22 4.08
C ASP A 45 -14.44 20.47 2.72
N ARG A 46 -14.82 19.69 1.68
CA ARG A 46 -14.20 19.78 0.36
C ARG A 46 -14.59 21.03 -0.42
N GLU A 47 -15.81 21.53 -0.23
CA GLU A 47 -16.32 22.70 -0.94
C GLU A 47 -15.80 23.99 -0.30
N GLU A 48 -15.99 24.11 1.01
CA GLU A 48 -15.63 25.33 1.76
C GLU A 48 -14.17 25.35 2.19
N LYS A 49 -13.47 24.22 2.10
CA LYS A 49 -12.09 24.02 2.60
C LYS A 49 -11.90 24.40 4.09
N MET A 50 -12.94 24.23 4.89
CA MET A 50 -13.00 24.57 6.30
C MET A 50 -12.86 23.35 7.20
N PRO A 51 -12.31 23.50 8.43
CA PRO A 51 -12.24 22.41 9.39
C PRO A 51 -13.64 21.98 9.84
N LEU A 52 -13.77 20.69 10.17
CA LEU A 52 -15.03 20.09 10.60
C LEU A 52 -15.16 20.10 12.13
N LYS A 53 -16.42 20.07 12.62
CA LYS A 53 -16.71 19.89 14.05
C LYS A 53 -17.15 18.46 14.30
N PHE A 54 -16.70 17.93 15.43
CA PHE A 54 -16.94 16.54 15.83
C PHE A 54 -17.70 16.46 17.14
N SER A 55 -18.60 15.50 17.23
CA SER A 55 -19.22 15.08 18.48
C SER A 55 -19.42 13.57 18.51
N MET A 56 -19.56 13.01 19.70
CA MET A 56 -19.72 11.57 19.89
C MET A 56 -21.09 11.26 20.48
N ALA A 57 -21.67 10.14 20.03
CA ALA A 57 -22.91 9.61 20.60
C ALA A 57 -22.82 8.08 20.79
N SER A 58 -23.71 7.55 21.63
CA SER A 58 -23.88 6.11 21.76
C SER A 58 -24.77 5.57 20.64
N ASN A 59 -24.40 4.44 20.06
CA ASN A 59 -25.22 3.77 19.05
C ASN A 59 -26.49 3.17 19.64
N SER A 60 -26.58 3.00 20.97
CA SER A 60 -27.78 2.50 21.68
C SER A 60 -28.78 3.60 22.08
N GLY A 61 -28.53 4.84 21.73
CA GLY A 61 -29.46 5.97 21.88
C GLY A 61 -29.64 6.53 23.32
N ASN A 62 -29.26 5.83 24.38
CA ASN A 62 -29.65 6.21 25.75
C ASN A 62 -28.51 6.30 26.78
N THR A 63 -27.25 6.13 26.39
CA THR A 63 -26.11 6.20 27.33
C THR A 63 -25.17 7.35 26.94
N SER A 64 -25.01 8.34 27.82
CA SER A 64 -23.93 9.33 27.74
C SER A 64 -22.63 8.71 28.28
N PHE A 65 -21.54 8.89 27.58
CA PHE A 65 -20.19 8.53 28.03
C PHE A 65 -19.29 9.77 27.98
N PRO A 66 -18.31 9.89 28.87
CA PRO A 66 -17.42 11.04 28.85
C PRO A 66 -16.46 10.98 27.66
N TYR A 67 -16.44 12.05 26.89
CA TYR A 67 -15.48 12.26 25.80
C TYR A 67 -15.05 13.72 25.76
N SER A 68 -13.89 13.99 25.15
CA SER A 68 -13.46 15.34 24.78
C SER A 68 -12.96 15.35 23.34
N VAL A 69 -13.13 16.48 22.69
CA VAL A 69 -12.60 16.73 21.34
C VAL A 69 -11.69 17.94 21.42
N GLU A 70 -10.45 17.76 21.00
CA GLU A 70 -9.45 18.82 20.86
C GLU A 70 -9.12 18.97 19.39
N THR A 71 -8.85 20.20 18.94
CA THR A 71 -8.44 20.47 17.55
C THR A 71 -6.95 20.83 17.52
N GLU A 72 -6.26 20.42 16.47
CA GLU A 72 -4.83 20.61 16.30
C GLU A 72 -4.49 21.32 14.98
N TYR A 73 -3.46 22.17 15.03
CA TYR A 73 -2.91 22.77 13.81
C TYR A 73 -2.06 21.76 13.05
N ARG A 74 -2.42 21.52 11.79
CA ARG A 74 -1.78 20.51 10.93
C ARG A 74 -1.22 21.16 9.67
N ARG A 75 0.00 21.69 9.79
CA ARG A 75 0.70 22.34 8.69
C ARG A 75 0.89 21.41 7.48
N ASP A 76 1.18 20.16 7.72
CA ASP A 76 1.34 19.12 6.70
C ASP A 76 0.06 18.94 5.86
N VAL A 77 -1.12 18.99 6.50
CA VAL A 77 -2.42 18.91 5.82
C VAL A 77 -2.73 20.20 5.06
N ILE A 78 -2.45 21.35 5.66
CA ILE A 78 -2.66 22.67 5.04
C ILE A 78 -1.85 22.79 3.75
N ASP A 79 -0.56 22.47 3.82
CA ASP A 79 0.36 22.55 2.70
C ASP A 79 0.00 21.52 1.59
N MET A 80 -0.46 20.32 1.97
CA MET A 80 -0.82 19.25 1.04
C MET A 80 -2.08 19.55 0.22
N PHE A 81 -3.08 20.20 0.83
CA PHE A 81 -4.39 20.43 0.22
C PHE A 81 -4.68 21.90 -0.07
N GLU A 82 -3.70 22.79 0.09
CA GLU A 82 -3.81 24.23 -0.12
C GLU A 82 -5.00 24.84 0.64
N LEU A 83 -5.08 24.53 1.95
CA LEU A 83 -6.14 24.95 2.84
C LEU A 83 -5.84 26.33 3.45
N VAL A 84 -6.80 26.89 4.18
CA VAL A 84 -6.63 28.19 4.88
C VAL A 84 -5.66 28.03 6.04
N GLY A 85 -4.55 28.75 6.00
CA GLY A 85 -3.35 28.51 6.82
C GLY A 85 -3.45 28.81 8.33
N ASP A 86 -4.52 29.39 8.81
CA ASP A 86 -4.74 29.76 10.23
C ASP A 86 -5.78 28.88 10.96
N GLN A 87 -6.23 27.79 10.33
CA GLN A 87 -7.27 26.92 10.84
C GLN A 87 -6.71 25.60 11.38
N ASN A 88 -7.45 25.00 12.35
CA ASN A 88 -7.12 23.70 12.93
C ASN A 88 -7.83 22.57 12.19
N TYR A 89 -7.14 21.85 11.33
CA TYR A 89 -7.70 20.73 10.55
C TYR A 89 -7.47 19.37 11.22
N GLY A 90 -6.58 19.30 12.22
CA GLY A 90 -6.37 18.12 13.03
C GLY A 90 -7.39 18.00 14.16
N PHE A 91 -7.65 16.78 14.60
CA PHE A 91 -8.48 16.50 15.76
C PHE A 91 -7.91 15.37 16.62
N SER A 92 -8.20 15.44 17.93
CA SER A 92 -7.94 14.40 18.89
C SER A 92 -9.22 14.17 19.72
N ILE A 93 -9.80 12.98 19.62
CA ILE A 93 -11.01 12.60 20.36
C ILE A 93 -10.59 11.61 21.46
N ARG A 94 -10.82 12.00 22.72
CA ARG A 94 -10.58 11.14 23.89
C ARG A 94 -11.90 10.58 24.38
N ILE A 95 -12.00 9.26 24.49
CA ILE A 95 -13.18 8.54 24.95
C ILE A 95 -12.81 7.76 26.21
N LYS A 96 -13.49 8.01 27.31
CA LYS A 96 -13.32 7.24 28.54
C LYS A 96 -14.35 6.10 28.57
N ASP A 97 -13.87 4.86 28.53
CA ASP A 97 -14.71 3.67 28.59
C ASP A 97 -15.31 3.49 30.00
N THR A 98 -16.50 4.02 30.21
CA THR A 98 -17.24 3.86 31.48
C THR A 98 -18.28 2.75 31.43
N VAL A 99 -18.63 2.28 30.22
CA VAL A 99 -19.66 1.25 29.99
C VAL A 99 -19.24 0.35 28.84
N GLU A 100 -19.55 -0.95 28.89
CA GLU A 100 -19.39 -1.85 27.76
C GLU A 100 -20.39 -1.50 26.64
N GLN A 101 -19.96 -0.69 25.69
CA GLN A 101 -20.72 -0.39 24.48
C GLN A 101 -20.11 -1.10 23.28
N PRO A 102 -20.92 -1.65 22.36
CA PRO A 102 -20.41 -2.33 21.20
C PRO A 102 -19.85 -1.36 20.15
N ASN A 103 -20.43 -0.18 19.99
CA ASN A 103 -20.04 0.79 18.95
C ASN A 103 -20.31 2.24 19.41
N TYR A 104 -19.55 3.17 18.84
CA TYR A 104 -19.71 4.61 19.03
C TYR A 104 -20.15 5.27 17.72
N LEU A 105 -20.95 6.34 17.81
CA LEU A 105 -21.29 7.19 16.66
C LEU A 105 -20.43 8.45 16.68
N LEU A 106 -19.62 8.64 15.65
CA LEU A 106 -18.92 9.88 15.38
C LEU A 106 -19.85 10.77 14.53
N ASN A 107 -20.31 11.87 15.09
CA ASN A 107 -21.07 12.87 14.35
C ASN A 107 -20.12 13.94 13.83
N ILE A 108 -20.26 14.31 12.58
CA ILE A 108 -19.45 15.30 11.88
C ILE A 108 -20.40 16.38 11.38
N ASP A 109 -20.23 17.60 11.88
CA ASP A 109 -21.00 18.75 11.42
C ASP A 109 -20.25 19.47 10.31
N ILE A 110 -20.92 19.61 9.15
CA ILE A 110 -20.39 20.30 7.95
C ILE A 110 -20.84 21.76 7.98
N ALA A 111 -20.07 22.65 7.34
CA ALA A 111 -20.34 24.08 7.29
C ALA A 111 -21.73 24.43 6.72
N THR A 112 -22.27 23.61 5.83
CA THR A 112 -23.62 23.75 5.23
C THR A 112 -24.77 23.40 6.19
N GLY A 113 -24.47 22.99 7.42
CA GLY A 113 -25.47 22.53 8.41
C GLY A 113 -25.89 21.08 8.28
N GLN A 114 -25.33 20.33 7.36
CA GLN A 114 -25.53 18.89 7.26
C GLN A 114 -24.72 18.15 8.34
N LYS A 115 -25.25 17.00 8.75
CA LYS A 115 -24.58 16.09 9.73
C LYS A 115 -24.33 14.75 9.10
N ILE A 116 -23.09 14.31 9.19
CA ILE A 116 -22.69 12.96 8.79
C ILE A 116 -22.47 12.15 10.05
N GLN A 117 -22.94 10.90 10.05
CA GLN A 117 -22.73 9.96 11.14
C GLN A 117 -21.88 8.79 10.67
N TYR A 118 -20.84 8.49 11.45
CA TYR A 118 -19.97 7.35 11.21
C TYR A 118 -19.98 6.42 12.41
N VAL A 119 -20.12 5.11 12.16
CA VAL A 119 -20.07 4.09 13.21
C VAL A 119 -18.62 3.69 13.45
N LEU A 120 -18.09 3.99 14.64
CA LEU A 120 -16.82 3.50 15.11
C LEU A 120 -17.05 2.19 15.86
N GLU A 121 -16.70 1.07 15.25
CA GLU A 121 -16.82 -0.22 15.90
C GLU A 121 -15.81 -0.36 17.05
N LYS A 122 -16.22 -0.96 18.16
CA LYS A 122 -15.31 -1.25 19.28
C LYS A 122 -14.12 -2.11 18.84
N SER A 123 -14.29 -2.95 17.82
CA SER A 123 -13.21 -3.72 17.20
C SER A 123 -12.06 -2.85 16.66
N MET A 124 -12.36 -1.61 16.23
CA MET A 124 -11.36 -0.64 15.78
C MET A 124 -10.58 -0.01 16.94
N MET A 125 -11.17 -0.03 18.15
CA MET A 125 -10.61 0.54 19.37
C MET A 125 -9.98 -0.50 20.31
N VAL A 126 -10.17 -1.80 20.02
CA VAL A 126 -9.61 -2.90 20.83
C VAL A 126 -8.20 -3.21 20.35
N GLN A 127 -7.28 -3.26 21.32
CA GLN A 127 -5.89 -3.66 21.10
C GLN A 127 -5.76 -4.85 20.14
N GLN A 128 -4.82 -4.75 19.22
CA GLN A 128 -4.26 -5.98 18.65
C GLN A 128 -3.79 -6.85 19.82
N LYS A 129 -4.40 -8.04 19.96
CA LYS A 129 -4.04 -9.03 20.99
C LYS A 129 -2.52 -9.13 21.09
N THR A 130 -1.97 -9.00 22.29
CA THR A 130 -0.53 -9.20 22.50
C THR A 130 -0.10 -10.55 21.93
N LYS A 131 1.21 -10.73 21.69
CA LYS A 131 1.72 -12.04 21.22
C LYS A 131 1.22 -13.19 22.10
N LEU A 132 1.14 -12.97 23.42
CA LEU A 132 0.62 -13.94 24.37
C LEU A 132 -0.90 -14.17 24.23
N GLN A 133 -1.68 -13.10 24.11
CA GLN A 133 -3.14 -13.21 23.91
C GLN A 133 -3.48 -13.83 22.56
N ARG A 134 -2.70 -13.60 21.50
CA ARG A 134 -2.82 -14.29 20.20
C ARG A 134 -2.48 -15.77 20.33
N ALA A 135 -1.46 -16.12 21.11
CA ALA A 135 -1.11 -17.51 21.37
C ALA A 135 -2.22 -18.23 22.17
N ILE A 136 -2.74 -17.61 23.24
CA ILE A 136 -3.84 -18.15 24.04
C ILE A 136 -5.10 -18.33 23.16
N TYR A 137 -5.48 -17.35 22.37
CA TYR A 137 -6.63 -17.44 21.47
C TYR A 137 -6.43 -18.53 20.40
N SER A 138 -5.22 -18.65 19.84
CA SER A 138 -4.89 -19.71 18.90
C SER A 138 -5.01 -21.10 19.53
N ILE A 139 -4.54 -21.25 20.78
CA ILE A 139 -4.65 -22.51 21.55
C ILE A 139 -6.11 -22.83 21.84
N GLN A 140 -6.92 -21.84 22.24
CA GLN A 140 -8.34 -22.02 22.51
C GLN A 140 -9.15 -22.39 21.27
N SER A 141 -8.80 -21.81 20.11
CA SER A 141 -9.56 -22.01 18.86
C SER A 141 -9.12 -23.24 18.05
N ARG A 142 -7.88 -23.69 18.18
CA ARG A 142 -7.27 -24.75 17.34
C ARG A 142 -6.66 -25.90 18.13
N GLY A 143 -6.65 -25.81 19.45
CA GLY A 143 -5.91 -26.69 20.34
C GLY A 143 -4.39 -26.43 20.30
N LEU A 144 -3.67 -26.95 21.30
CA LEU A 144 -2.22 -26.72 21.43
C LEU A 144 -1.43 -27.23 20.20
N LEU A 145 -1.71 -28.44 19.77
CA LEU A 145 -1.06 -29.05 18.60
C LEU A 145 -1.40 -28.34 17.29
N GLY A 146 -2.64 -27.88 17.14
CA GLY A 146 -3.09 -27.08 15.99
C GLY A 146 -2.41 -25.72 15.94
N SER A 147 -2.21 -25.07 17.10
CA SER A 147 -1.52 -23.78 17.21
C SER A 147 -0.03 -23.90 16.96
N ILE A 148 0.60 -24.96 17.45
CA ILE A 148 2.01 -25.30 17.18
C ILE A 148 2.19 -25.59 15.68
N LYS A 149 1.35 -26.43 15.07
CA LYS A 149 1.36 -26.67 13.62
C LYS A 149 1.16 -25.39 12.81
N TRP A 150 0.22 -24.54 13.21
CA TRP A 150 -0.03 -23.27 12.54
C TRP A 150 1.15 -22.30 12.67
N TYR A 151 1.78 -22.22 13.86
CA TYR A 151 2.96 -21.40 14.11
C TYR A 151 4.14 -21.84 13.26
N PHE A 152 4.43 -23.14 13.24
CA PHE A 152 5.50 -23.70 12.40
C PHE A 152 5.19 -23.60 10.91
N ARG A 153 3.95 -23.87 10.47
CA ARG A 153 3.53 -23.63 9.08
C ARG A 153 3.70 -22.18 8.64
N ARG A 154 3.51 -21.22 9.55
CA ARG A 154 3.73 -19.80 9.28
C ARG A 154 5.20 -19.40 9.25
N GLN A 155 6.07 -20.17 9.88
CA GLN A 155 7.54 -20.03 9.79
C GLN A 155 8.14 -20.89 8.66
N GLU A 156 7.49 -21.99 8.28
CA GLU A 156 7.91 -22.90 7.20
C GLU A 156 7.41 -22.49 5.81
N GLN A 157 6.71 -21.38 5.68
CA GLN A 157 6.42 -20.75 4.39
C GLN A 157 7.67 -20.01 3.85
N VAL A 158 8.84 -20.61 4.05
CA VAL A 158 9.96 -20.41 3.16
C VAL A 158 9.63 -21.25 1.93
N GLU A 159 9.49 -20.59 0.78
CA GLU A 159 9.32 -21.27 -0.50
C GLU A 159 10.23 -22.47 -0.62
N ALA A 160 9.70 -23.58 -1.12
CA ALA A 160 10.55 -24.60 -1.68
C ALA A 160 11.47 -23.92 -2.70
N PRO A 161 12.80 -24.11 -2.63
CA PRO A 161 13.70 -23.47 -3.57
C PRO A 161 13.22 -23.76 -4.99
N VAL A 162 13.01 -22.70 -5.75
CA VAL A 162 12.57 -22.79 -7.14
C VAL A 162 13.67 -23.52 -7.91
N ASP A 163 13.33 -24.59 -8.58
CA ASP A 163 14.25 -25.31 -9.45
C ASP A 163 14.58 -24.45 -10.68
N ALA A 164 15.68 -23.70 -10.59
CA ALA A 164 16.10 -22.76 -11.61
C ALA A 164 16.30 -23.44 -12.99
N GLU A 165 16.82 -24.67 -13.00
CA GLU A 165 17.04 -25.41 -14.26
C GLU A 165 15.71 -25.72 -14.93
N LYS A 166 14.73 -26.16 -14.16
CA LYS A 166 13.38 -26.43 -14.65
C LYS A 166 12.73 -25.17 -15.20
N VAL A 167 12.82 -24.05 -14.49
CA VAL A 167 12.28 -22.75 -14.93
C VAL A 167 12.92 -22.31 -16.24
N LEU A 168 14.25 -22.37 -16.35
CA LEU A 168 14.97 -22.00 -17.55
C LEU A 168 14.63 -22.91 -18.75
N MET A 169 14.40 -24.22 -18.50
CA MET A 169 13.91 -25.12 -19.53
C MET A 169 12.49 -24.77 -19.98
N GLU A 170 11.60 -24.45 -19.05
CA GLU A 170 10.21 -24.10 -19.35
C GLU A 170 10.12 -22.79 -20.14
N ILE A 171 10.90 -21.76 -19.78
CA ILE A 171 10.98 -20.49 -20.53
C ILE A 171 11.30 -20.73 -22.02
N LYS A 172 12.19 -21.67 -22.34
CA LYS A 172 12.55 -22.00 -23.72
C LYS A 172 11.38 -22.58 -24.52
N THR A 173 10.36 -23.12 -23.86
CA THR A 173 9.17 -23.68 -24.49
C THR A 173 8.08 -22.64 -24.76
N PHE A 174 8.19 -21.46 -24.19
CA PHE A 174 7.19 -20.40 -24.34
C PHE A 174 7.11 -19.92 -25.79
N LYS A 175 5.89 -19.95 -26.33
CA LYS A 175 5.61 -19.45 -27.69
C LYS A 175 5.44 -17.93 -27.70
N PHE A 176 5.01 -17.36 -26.61
CA PHE A 176 4.85 -15.94 -26.40
C PHE A 176 5.85 -15.45 -25.36
N GLN A 177 6.78 -14.61 -25.80
CA GLN A 177 7.84 -14.07 -24.96
C GLN A 177 7.83 -12.54 -25.01
N PRO A 178 6.83 -11.89 -24.40
CA PRO A 178 6.68 -10.45 -24.45
C PRO A 178 7.81 -9.74 -23.70
N LYS A 179 8.17 -8.56 -24.16
CA LYS A 179 9.07 -7.69 -23.40
C LYS A 179 8.30 -7.05 -22.25
N ILE A 180 8.85 -7.12 -21.03
CA ILE A 180 8.26 -6.52 -19.83
C ILE A 180 9.10 -5.30 -19.45
N SER A 181 8.48 -4.10 -19.43
CA SER A 181 9.09 -2.89 -18.90
C SER A 181 8.74 -2.75 -17.42
N ILE A 182 9.71 -2.46 -16.58
CA ILE A 182 9.49 -2.16 -15.16
C ILE A 182 9.70 -0.66 -14.95
N ALA A 183 8.64 0.05 -14.57
CA ALA A 183 8.66 1.48 -14.32
C ALA A 183 8.90 1.73 -12.82
N VAL A 184 9.98 2.46 -12.50
CA VAL A 184 10.40 2.71 -11.12
C VAL A 184 10.66 4.21 -10.93
N PRO A 185 9.87 4.90 -10.09
CA PRO A 185 10.17 6.27 -9.67
C PRO A 185 11.31 6.26 -8.65
N VAL A 186 12.24 7.20 -8.77
CA VAL A 186 13.38 7.33 -7.86
C VAL A 186 13.37 8.73 -7.25
N TYR A 187 13.35 8.81 -5.93
CA TYR A 187 13.54 10.08 -5.22
C TYR A 187 14.27 9.87 -3.90
N ASN A 188 15.49 10.37 -3.83
CA ASN A 188 16.30 10.48 -2.61
C ASN A 188 16.44 9.16 -1.79
N VAL A 189 16.38 8.01 -2.46
CA VAL A 189 16.48 6.68 -1.87
C VAL A 189 17.92 6.38 -1.42
N GLU A 190 18.09 5.59 -0.37
CA GLU A 190 19.41 5.07 0.03
C GLU A 190 19.98 4.12 -1.03
N GLU A 191 21.29 4.19 -1.25
CA GLU A 191 22.00 3.36 -2.25
C GLU A 191 21.71 1.86 -2.07
N LYS A 192 21.65 1.38 -0.81
CA LYS A 192 21.43 -0.04 -0.51
C LYS A 192 20.08 -0.55 -1.06
N TRP A 193 19.03 0.24 -0.96
CA TRP A 193 17.68 -0.15 -1.40
C TRP A 193 17.58 -0.13 -2.93
N LEU A 194 18.04 0.93 -3.56
CA LEU A 194 18.06 0.99 -5.01
C LEU A 194 18.96 -0.11 -5.61
N ALA A 195 20.07 -0.44 -4.94
CA ALA A 195 20.93 -1.54 -5.36
C ALA A 195 20.21 -2.91 -5.25
N ALA A 196 19.45 -3.15 -4.18
CA ALA A 196 18.65 -4.35 -4.01
C ALA A 196 17.56 -4.45 -5.10
N CYS A 197 16.82 -3.36 -5.33
CA CYS A 197 15.83 -3.23 -6.41
C CYS A 197 16.41 -3.60 -7.77
N VAL A 198 17.49 -2.95 -8.20
CA VAL A 198 18.14 -3.23 -9.50
C VAL A 198 18.70 -4.64 -9.57
N SER A 199 19.30 -5.13 -8.47
CA SER A 199 19.84 -6.50 -8.41
C SER A 199 18.74 -7.55 -8.54
N SER A 200 17.57 -7.32 -7.94
CA SER A 200 16.44 -8.25 -8.04
C SER A 200 15.96 -8.44 -9.48
N LEU A 201 16.02 -7.38 -10.30
CA LEU A 201 15.71 -7.45 -11.72
C LEU A 201 16.80 -8.13 -12.54
N LYS A 202 18.08 -7.85 -12.25
CA LYS A 202 19.20 -8.55 -12.92
C LYS A 202 19.21 -10.06 -12.66
N ASN A 203 18.64 -10.49 -11.55
CA ASN A 203 18.54 -11.88 -11.12
C ASN A 203 17.27 -12.61 -11.63
N GLN A 204 16.44 -11.97 -12.46
CA GLN A 204 15.27 -12.60 -13.02
C GLN A 204 15.63 -13.74 -13.98
N TYR A 205 14.94 -14.88 -13.89
CA TYR A 205 15.11 -16.01 -14.81
C TYR A 205 14.61 -15.69 -16.23
N TYR A 206 13.59 -14.85 -16.33
CA TYR A 206 13.11 -14.35 -17.61
C TYR A 206 13.88 -13.11 -18.02
N GLU A 207 14.60 -13.15 -19.13
CA GLU A 207 15.59 -12.13 -19.48
C GLU A 207 15.04 -11.00 -20.39
N ASN A 208 13.87 -11.18 -21.02
CA ASN A 208 13.30 -10.17 -21.92
C ASN A 208 12.55 -9.06 -21.15
N TRP A 209 13.29 -8.31 -20.39
CA TRP A 209 12.80 -7.16 -19.62
C TRP A 209 13.66 -5.92 -19.88
N GLU A 210 13.12 -4.78 -19.47
CA GLU A 210 13.86 -3.52 -19.34
C GLU A 210 13.44 -2.81 -18.03
N LEU A 211 14.39 -2.10 -17.44
CA LEU A 211 14.17 -1.27 -16.25
C LEU A 211 14.19 0.20 -16.65
N CYS A 212 13.11 0.91 -16.39
CA CYS A 212 12.92 2.32 -16.70
C CYS A 212 12.86 3.11 -15.39
N LEU A 213 13.96 3.76 -15.03
CA LEU A 213 14.12 4.56 -13.81
C LEU A 213 13.83 6.03 -14.13
N ALA A 214 13.07 6.71 -13.28
CA ALA A 214 12.87 8.16 -13.38
C ALA A 214 13.32 8.85 -12.11
N ASP A 215 14.42 9.59 -12.17
CA ASP A 215 14.90 10.43 -11.06
C ASP A 215 14.06 11.70 -10.97
N ASP A 216 13.29 11.85 -9.90
CA ASP A 216 12.40 12.98 -9.65
C ASP A 216 13.13 14.18 -9.04
N ALA A 217 14.23 14.57 -9.66
CA ALA A 217 15.11 15.67 -9.21
C ALA A 217 15.62 15.44 -7.77
N SER A 218 16.20 14.28 -7.51
CA SER A 218 16.76 13.93 -6.20
C SER A 218 17.84 14.92 -5.76
N PRO A 219 17.75 15.51 -4.56
CA PRO A 219 18.75 16.43 -4.03
C PRO A 219 20.05 15.70 -3.60
N SER A 220 20.01 14.41 -3.35
CA SER A 220 21.15 13.62 -2.90
C SER A 220 22.16 13.38 -4.02
N LYS A 221 23.39 13.79 -3.79
CA LYS A 221 24.47 13.76 -4.78
C LYS A 221 24.87 12.34 -5.24
N HIS A 222 24.51 11.31 -4.48
CA HIS A 222 24.85 9.92 -4.81
C HIS A 222 23.90 9.31 -5.87
N ILE A 223 22.68 9.80 -6.01
CA ILE A 223 21.66 9.20 -6.89
C ILE A 223 22.11 9.21 -8.35
N LYS A 224 22.41 10.38 -8.89
CA LYS A 224 22.76 10.48 -10.31
C LYS A 224 23.96 9.63 -10.74
N PRO A 225 25.12 9.64 -10.02
CA PRO A 225 26.24 8.76 -10.37
C PRO A 225 25.88 7.27 -10.25
N LEU A 226 25.03 6.90 -9.28
CA LEU A 226 24.57 5.55 -9.11
C LEU A 226 23.71 5.07 -10.29
N LEU A 227 22.77 5.90 -10.74
CA LEU A 227 21.93 5.62 -11.90
C LEU A 227 22.74 5.52 -13.19
N GLU A 228 23.71 6.42 -13.40
CA GLU A 228 24.64 6.38 -14.54
C GLU A 228 25.42 5.06 -14.57
N LYS A 229 25.94 4.61 -13.42
CA LYS A 229 26.63 3.34 -13.28
C LYS A 229 25.73 2.13 -13.65
N TYR A 230 24.43 2.17 -13.31
CA TYR A 230 23.52 1.11 -13.69
C TYR A 230 23.29 1.06 -15.20
N VAL A 231 23.08 2.21 -15.85
CA VAL A 231 22.94 2.30 -17.31
C VAL A 231 24.20 1.77 -18.02
N GLU A 232 25.39 2.11 -17.54
CA GLU A 232 26.65 1.61 -18.09
C GLU A 232 26.85 0.10 -17.91
N SER A 233 26.23 -0.47 -16.88
CA SER A 233 26.42 -1.89 -16.51
C SER A 233 25.46 -2.86 -17.20
N ASP A 234 24.34 -2.37 -17.77
CA ASP A 234 23.31 -3.21 -18.40
C ASP A 234 22.45 -2.41 -19.38
N ASP A 235 22.50 -2.73 -20.66
CA ASP A 235 21.78 -2.05 -21.74
C ASP A 235 20.24 -2.10 -21.59
N ARG A 236 19.73 -2.96 -20.73
CA ARG A 236 18.30 -3.06 -20.42
C ARG A 236 17.83 -1.99 -19.43
N ILE A 237 18.76 -1.25 -18.81
CA ILE A 237 18.45 -0.19 -17.83
C ILE A 237 18.47 1.16 -18.53
N LYS A 238 17.39 1.90 -18.35
CA LYS A 238 17.20 3.24 -18.89
C LYS A 238 16.89 4.21 -17.77
N VAL A 239 17.34 5.45 -17.90
CA VAL A 239 17.09 6.51 -16.91
C VAL A 239 16.61 7.76 -17.61
N ILE A 240 15.59 8.39 -17.02
CA ILE A 240 15.17 9.75 -17.34
C ILE A 240 15.34 10.62 -16.09
N TYR A 241 15.90 11.82 -16.26
CA TYR A 241 16.12 12.79 -15.20
C TYR A 241 15.10 13.91 -15.33
N ARG A 242 14.31 14.12 -14.30
CA ARG A 242 13.34 15.23 -14.25
C ARG A 242 14.05 16.51 -13.80
N GLU A 243 13.61 17.66 -14.30
CA GLU A 243 14.17 18.95 -13.93
C GLU A 243 13.72 19.44 -12.55
N LYS A 244 12.53 19.00 -12.11
CA LYS A 244 11.92 19.36 -10.83
C LYS A 244 11.17 18.18 -10.23
N ASN A 245 11.08 18.14 -8.91
CA ASN A 245 10.26 17.16 -8.20
C ASN A 245 8.77 17.35 -8.55
N GLY A 246 8.12 16.27 -8.92
CA GLY A 246 6.70 16.22 -9.26
C GLY A 246 5.94 15.13 -8.51
N HIS A 247 6.57 14.58 -7.47
CA HIS A 247 6.07 13.46 -6.69
C HIS A 247 5.93 12.15 -7.49
N ILE A 248 5.49 11.10 -6.79
CA ILE A 248 5.48 9.72 -7.29
C ILE A 248 4.72 9.54 -8.61
N SER A 249 3.57 10.19 -8.79
CA SER A 249 2.77 10.03 -10.02
C SER A 249 3.49 10.56 -11.25
N GLU A 250 4.07 11.76 -11.18
CA GLU A 250 4.81 12.32 -12.31
C GLU A 250 6.12 11.59 -12.58
N ALA A 251 6.83 11.18 -11.52
CA ALA A 251 8.05 10.38 -11.68
C ALA A 251 7.74 9.04 -12.37
N THR A 252 6.71 8.33 -11.90
CA THR A 252 6.27 7.08 -12.55
C THR A 252 5.85 7.32 -14.00
N ASN A 253 5.10 8.38 -14.29
CA ASN A 253 4.70 8.73 -15.65
C ASN A 253 5.92 9.00 -16.54
N SER A 254 6.95 9.69 -16.01
CA SER A 254 8.21 9.89 -16.77
C SER A 254 8.95 8.57 -17.03
N ALA A 255 8.94 7.62 -16.07
CA ALA A 255 9.45 6.27 -16.31
C ALA A 255 8.65 5.55 -17.41
N LEU A 256 7.31 5.71 -17.43
CA LEU A 256 6.44 5.13 -18.45
C LEU A 256 6.75 5.65 -19.86
N GLU A 257 7.15 6.92 -20.01
CA GLU A 257 7.49 7.52 -21.32
C GLU A 257 8.63 6.81 -22.02
N ILE A 258 9.58 6.24 -21.28
CA ILE A 258 10.76 5.56 -21.83
C ILE A 258 10.58 4.02 -21.93
N THR A 259 9.41 3.50 -21.54
CA THR A 259 9.09 2.06 -21.67
C THR A 259 8.80 1.66 -23.11
N THR A 260 9.28 0.47 -23.53
CA THR A 260 9.06 -0.06 -24.87
C THR A 260 8.44 -1.48 -24.89
N GLY A 261 8.29 -2.12 -23.73
CA GLY A 261 7.78 -3.49 -23.62
C GLY A 261 6.28 -3.63 -23.91
N ASP A 262 5.85 -4.84 -24.15
CA ASP A 262 4.44 -5.20 -24.42
C ASP A 262 3.59 -5.13 -23.15
N TYR A 263 4.21 -5.38 -22.01
CA TYR A 263 3.63 -5.28 -20.66
C TYR A 263 4.46 -4.38 -19.78
N ILE A 264 3.79 -3.71 -18.84
CA ILE A 264 4.42 -2.75 -17.93
C ILE A 264 4.15 -3.17 -16.49
N GLY A 265 5.21 -3.37 -15.71
CA GLY A 265 5.18 -3.57 -14.28
C GLY A 265 5.46 -2.28 -13.53
N PHE A 266 4.75 -2.06 -12.42
CA PHE A 266 4.95 -0.93 -11.52
C PHE A 266 5.65 -1.41 -10.26
N MET A 267 6.77 -0.80 -9.90
CA MET A 267 7.59 -1.21 -8.76
C MET A 267 8.17 0.01 -8.06
N ASP A 268 8.26 -0.02 -6.74
CA ASP A 268 8.90 1.03 -5.97
C ASP A 268 10.42 0.81 -5.91
N ASN A 269 11.19 1.87 -5.64
CA ASN A 269 12.65 1.85 -5.71
C ASN A 269 13.33 1.16 -4.52
N ASP A 270 12.56 0.76 -3.53
CA ASP A 270 12.95 0.05 -2.31
C ASP A 270 12.37 -1.38 -2.23
N ASP A 271 11.69 -1.81 -3.29
CA ASP A 271 11.15 -3.16 -3.43
C ASP A 271 12.09 -4.11 -4.17
N GLU A 272 11.89 -5.41 -3.98
CA GLU A 272 12.61 -6.48 -4.68
C GLU A 272 11.64 -7.47 -5.34
N LEU A 273 11.94 -7.91 -6.55
CA LEU A 273 11.22 -9.01 -7.20
C LEU A 273 11.91 -10.35 -6.94
N ALA A 274 11.13 -11.38 -6.60
CA ALA A 274 11.64 -12.75 -6.57
C ALA A 274 12.16 -13.16 -7.97
N SER A 275 13.24 -13.96 -8.02
CA SER A 275 13.92 -14.29 -9.30
C SER A 275 13.01 -14.94 -10.35
N GLN A 276 11.91 -15.57 -9.94
CA GLN A 276 10.92 -16.18 -10.81
C GLN A 276 9.75 -15.24 -11.18
N ALA A 277 9.68 -14.02 -10.65
CA ALA A 277 8.49 -13.17 -10.80
C ALA A 277 8.11 -12.92 -12.27
N LEU A 278 9.05 -12.52 -13.09
CA LEU A 278 8.77 -12.26 -14.51
C LEU A 278 8.50 -13.54 -15.32
N TYR A 279 9.17 -14.65 -14.97
CA TYR A 279 8.86 -15.95 -15.57
C TYR A 279 7.40 -16.30 -15.40
N GLU A 280 6.87 -16.07 -14.23
CA GLU A 280 5.52 -16.47 -13.93
C GLU A 280 4.48 -15.56 -14.56
N VAL A 281 4.75 -14.27 -14.59
CA VAL A 281 3.94 -13.37 -15.42
C VAL A 281 3.87 -13.90 -16.85
N VAL A 282 5.02 -14.26 -17.45
CA VAL A 282 5.06 -14.76 -18.82
C VAL A 282 4.42 -16.13 -18.98
N LYS A 283 4.55 -17.00 -17.99
CA LYS A 283 3.85 -18.29 -17.95
C LYS A 283 2.35 -18.11 -18.01
N ALA A 284 1.81 -17.21 -17.16
CA ALA A 284 0.41 -16.83 -17.18
C ALA A 284 -0.07 -16.38 -18.56
N LEU A 285 0.73 -15.53 -19.19
CA LEU A 285 0.44 -15.01 -20.53
C LEU A 285 0.53 -16.09 -21.62
N ASN A 286 1.30 -17.16 -21.40
CA ASN A 286 1.31 -18.31 -22.30
C ASN A 286 0.12 -19.24 -22.10
N GLU A 287 -0.42 -19.31 -20.87
CA GLU A 287 -1.67 -20.02 -20.59
C GLU A 287 -2.87 -19.27 -21.17
N ASP A 288 -2.88 -17.93 -21.08
CA ASP A 288 -3.96 -17.10 -21.60
C ASP A 288 -3.47 -15.71 -22.06
N GLN A 289 -3.33 -15.50 -23.35
CA GLN A 289 -2.91 -14.24 -23.96
C GLN A 289 -3.97 -13.12 -23.90
N ALA A 290 -5.20 -13.43 -23.49
CA ALA A 290 -6.24 -12.41 -23.30
C ALA A 290 -6.07 -11.61 -22.00
N ILE A 291 -5.20 -12.06 -21.10
CA ILE A 291 -4.90 -11.36 -19.85
C ILE A 291 -4.23 -10.02 -20.16
N ASP A 292 -4.79 -8.95 -19.64
CA ASP A 292 -4.29 -7.58 -19.80
C ASP A 292 -4.00 -6.86 -18.47
N PHE A 293 -4.34 -7.51 -17.34
CA PHE A 293 -4.05 -7.03 -15.98
C PHE A 293 -3.69 -8.22 -15.07
N ILE A 294 -2.50 -8.19 -14.46
CA ILE A 294 -1.98 -9.22 -13.56
C ILE A 294 -1.57 -8.57 -12.25
N TYR A 295 -1.82 -9.22 -11.13
CA TYR A 295 -1.27 -8.87 -9.83
C TYR A 295 -0.83 -10.12 -9.07
N THR A 296 0.12 -9.95 -8.17
CA THR A 296 0.76 -11.05 -7.45
C THR A 296 0.56 -10.95 -5.94
N ASP A 297 0.81 -12.03 -5.23
CA ASP A 297 1.02 -12.01 -3.79
C ASP A 297 2.28 -11.21 -3.44
N GLU A 298 2.39 -10.79 -2.19
CA GLU A 298 3.54 -10.05 -1.68
C GLU A 298 3.91 -10.48 -0.25
N ASP A 299 5.12 -10.22 0.16
CA ASP A 299 5.54 -10.31 1.56
C ASP A 299 6.48 -9.16 1.92
N LYS A 300 7.00 -9.16 3.12
CA LYS A 300 7.92 -8.15 3.61
C LYS A 300 9.30 -8.75 3.84
N ILE A 301 10.33 -7.96 3.57
CA ILE A 301 11.72 -8.34 3.80
C ILE A 301 12.34 -7.41 4.86
N THR A 302 13.13 -7.96 5.79
CA THR A 302 13.90 -7.18 6.76
C THR A 302 15.24 -6.79 6.19
N GLU A 303 15.92 -5.80 6.78
CA GLU A 303 17.32 -5.44 6.43
C GLU A 303 18.31 -6.63 6.43
N ASN A 304 17.99 -7.69 7.15
CA ASN A 304 18.78 -8.93 7.19
C ASN A 304 18.29 -10.00 6.20
N ASN A 305 17.57 -9.61 5.15
CA ASN A 305 17.00 -10.48 4.13
C ASN A 305 16.08 -11.58 4.67
N LYS A 306 15.45 -11.36 5.83
CA LYS A 306 14.46 -12.29 6.37
C LYS A 306 13.07 -11.91 5.92
N ARG A 307 12.42 -12.80 5.16
CA ARG A 307 11.04 -12.64 4.68
C ARG A 307 10.04 -12.92 5.79
N PHE A 308 8.95 -12.14 5.83
CA PHE A 308 7.91 -12.28 6.85
C PHE A 308 6.60 -11.65 6.37
N ASN A 309 5.50 -11.96 7.05
CA ASN A 309 4.19 -11.37 6.86
C ASN A 309 3.64 -11.48 5.42
N ALA A 310 3.76 -12.67 4.82
CA ALA A 310 3.21 -12.94 3.50
C ALA A 310 1.72 -12.52 3.42
N PHE A 311 1.38 -11.80 2.36
CA PHE A 311 0.05 -11.37 2.04
C PHE A 311 -0.44 -12.10 0.78
N TYR A 312 -1.23 -13.15 1.00
CA TYR A 312 -1.88 -13.91 -0.06
C TYR A 312 -3.16 -13.19 -0.48
N LYS A 313 -3.19 -12.76 -1.71
CA LYS A 313 -4.31 -12.00 -2.27
C LYS A 313 -5.41 -12.95 -2.74
N SER A 314 -6.65 -12.50 -2.65
CA SER A 314 -7.77 -13.24 -3.22
C SER A 314 -7.73 -13.20 -4.75
N SER A 315 -8.39 -14.16 -5.40
CA SER A 315 -8.75 -14.03 -6.80
C SER A 315 -9.49 -12.72 -7.04
N TRP A 316 -9.51 -12.25 -8.30
CA TRP A 316 -10.18 -11.01 -8.65
C TRP A 316 -11.56 -10.91 -8.00
N ASN A 317 -11.74 -9.87 -7.20
CA ASN A 317 -12.98 -9.58 -6.49
C ASN A 317 -13.36 -8.11 -6.68
N PRO A 318 -14.32 -7.81 -7.57
CA PRO A 318 -14.72 -6.43 -7.89
C PRO A 318 -15.37 -5.71 -6.72
N GLU A 319 -15.99 -6.41 -5.77
CA GLU A 319 -16.58 -5.81 -4.59
C GLU A 319 -15.50 -5.46 -3.55
N LEU A 320 -14.52 -6.35 -3.39
CA LEU A 320 -13.43 -6.15 -2.44
C LEU A 320 -12.56 -4.95 -2.86
N ILE A 321 -12.20 -4.84 -4.15
CA ILE A 321 -11.37 -3.74 -4.64
C ILE A 321 -12.05 -2.37 -4.48
N LEU A 322 -13.38 -2.30 -4.51
CA LEU A 322 -14.12 -1.07 -4.25
C LEU A 322 -14.08 -0.64 -2.77
N ASN A 323 -13.75 -1.55 -1.87
CA ASN A 323 -13.69 -1.30 -0.43
C ASN A 323 -12.27 -1.19 0.12
N HIS A 324 -11.32 -1.84 -0.52
CA HIS A 324 -9.94 -1.93 -0.04
C HIS A 324 -9.00 -2.20 -1.21
N ASN A 325 -7.90 -1.42 -1.30
CA ASN A 325 -6.82 -1.73 -2.22
C ASN A 325 -6.05 -2.95 -1.70
N TYR A 326 -6.50 -4.15 -2.08
CA TYR A 326 -5.82 -5.41 -1.73
C TYR A 326 -4.79 -5.84 -2.76
N ILE A 327 -4.73 -5.16 -3.90
CA ILE A 327 -3.84 -5.51 -5.02
C ILE A 327 -2.42 -5.08 -4.75
N THR A 328 -2.21 -3.83 -4.29
CA THR A 328 -0.90 -3.27 -3.94
C THR A 328 0.20 -3.60 -4.96
N HIS A 329 1.24 -4.37 -4.63
CA HIS A 329 2.34 -4.80 -5.49
C HIS A 329 2.30 -6.32 -5.71
N PHE A 330 2.80 -6.86 -6.78
CA PHE A 330 3.32 -6.27 -7.98
C PHE A 330 2.23 -6.28 -9.04
N VAL A 331 2.03 -5.16 -9.74
CA VAL A 331 1.01 -5.01 -10.79
C VAL A 331 1.68 -4.99 -12.15
N VAL A 332 1.18 -5.79 -13.09
CA VAL A 332 1.62 -5.80 -14.48
C VAL A 332 0.41 -5.61 -15.39
N VAL A 333 0.50 -4.66 -16.31
CA VAL A 333 -0.57 -4.36 -17.26
C VAL A 333 -0.09 -4.42 -18.70
N LYS A 334 -0.97 -4.82 -19.61
CA LYS A 334 -0.70 -4.77 -21.04
C LYS A 334 -0.59 -3.32 -21.50
N ARG A 335 0.36 -3.00 -22.38
CA ARG A 335 0.54 -1.65 -22.93
C ARG A 335 -0.74 -1.07 -23.53
N GLU A 336 -1.53 -1.87 -24.22
CA GLU A 336 -2.82 -1.44 -24.77
C GLU A 336 -3.79 -0.96 -23.70
N LEU A 337 -3.81 -1.63 -22.54
CA LEU A 337 -4.64 -1.23 -21.40
C LEU A 337 -4.10 0.07 -20.78
N LEU A 338 -2.79 0.18 -20.55
CA LEU A 338 -2.16 1.40 -20.07
C LEU A 338 -2.48 2.59 -20.98
N ASN A 339 -2.32 2.44 -22.28
CA ASN A 339 -2.63 3.50 -23.26
C ASN A 339 -4.11 3.93 -23.22
N LYS A 340 -5.01 3.00 -22.90
CA LYS A 340 -6.44 3.25 -22.83
C LYS A 340 -6.86 4.00 -21.56
N VAL A 341 -6.21 3.71 -20.44
CA VAL A 341 -6.55 4.31 -19.13
C VAL A 341 -5.69 5.52 -18.77
N GLY A 342 -4.53 5.66 -19.43
CA GLY A 342 -3.52 6.66 -19.10
C GLY A 342 -2.66 6.28 -17.90
N GLY A 343 -1.66 7.11 -17.61
CA GLY A 343 -0.74 6.93 -16.47
C GLY A 343 -1.38 7.21 -15.11
N LEU A 344 -0.53 7.47 -14.13
CA LEU A 344 -0.93 7.85 -12.78
C LEU A 344 -1.38 9.31 -12.76
N ARG A 345 -2.37 9.63 -11.92
CA ARG A 345 -2.94 10.98 -11.78
C ARG A 345 -2.41 11.67 -10.54
N THR A 346 -1.85 12.85 -10.71
CA THR A 346 -1.18 13.63 -9.64
C THR A 346 -2.10 14.06 -8.51
N GLU A 347 -3.37 14.30 -8.83
CA GLU A 347 -4.41 14.62 -7.85
C GLU A 347 -4.71 13.48 -6.86
N PHE A 348 -4.18 12.27 -7.13
CA PHE A 348 -4.30 11.09 -6.26
C PHE A 348 -2.98 10.69 -5.61
N ASN A 349 -1.96 11.54 -5.58
CA ASN A 349 -0.71 11.25 -4.88
C ASN A 349 -0.98 10.77 -3.44
N GLY A 350 -0.36 9.63 -3.07
CA GLY A 350 -0.63 8.89 -1.82
C GLY A 350 -1.72 7.83 -1.92
N SER A 351 -2.44 7.75 -3.05
CA SER A 351 -3.39 6.68 -3.41
C SER A 351 -3.43 6.50 -4.93
N GLN A 352 -2.38 6.92 -5.63
CA GLN A 352 -2.25 6.91 -7.09
C GLN A 352 -2.30 5.49 -7.67
N ASP A 353 -1.76 4.53 -6.96
CA ASP A 353 -1.81 3.10 -7.27
C ASP A 353 -3.25 2.57 -7.25
N TYR A 354 -4.00 2.92 -6.21
CA TYR A 354 -5.40 2.51 -6.08
C TYR A 354 -6.29 3.13 -7.16
N ASP A 355 -6.10 4.43 -7.44
CA ASP A 355 -6.78 5.10 -8.54
C ASP A 355 -6.50 4.42 -9.88
N PHE A 356 -5.22 4.13 -10.15
CA PHE A 356 -4.81 3.44 -11.38
C PHE A 356 -5.44 2.05 -11.48
N VAL A 357 -5.37 1.25 -10.41
CA VAL A 357 -5.97 -0.09 -10.36
C VAL A 357 -7.46 -0.05 -10.65
N LEU A 358 -8.21 0.88 -10.06
CA LEU A 358 -9.66 1.02 -10.31
C LEU A 358 -9.95 1.35 -11.78
N ARG A 359 -9.23 2.30 -12.37
CA ARG A 359 -9.39 2.65 -13.79
C ARG A 359 -8.98 1.51 -14.73
N ALA A 360 -7.86 0.85 -14.43
CA ALA A 360 -7.37 -0.25 -15.24
C ALA A 360 -8.33 -1.45 -15.20
N THR A 361 -8.78 -1.85 -14.02
CA THR A 361 -9.67 -3.00 -13.86
C THR A 361 -11.07 -2.76 -14.41
N GLU A 362 -11.56 -1.50 -14.43
CA GLU A 362 -12.80 -1.13 -15.13
C GLU A 362 -12.71 -1.33 -16.64
N LYS A 363 -11.54 -1.12 -17.23
CA LYS A 363 -11.31 -1.18 -18.69
C LYS A 363 -10.64 -2.46 -19.15
N SER A 364 -10.15 -3.29 -18.23
CA SER A 364 -9.54 -4.58 -18.52
C SER A 364 -10.56 -5.52 -19.16
N LYS A 365 -10.09 -6.31 -20.11
CA LYS A 365 -10.87 -7.37 -20.74
C LYS A 365 -10.84 -8.64 -19.90
N LYS A 366 -9.72 -8.89 -19.23
CA LYS A 366 -9.51 -10.05 -18.38
C LYS A 366 -8.49 -9.78 -17.28
N ASN A 367 -9.00 -9.62 -16.07
CA ASN A 367 -8.18 -9.56 -14.88
C ASN A 367 -7.77 -10.98 -14.47
N SER A 368 -6.51 -11.18 -14.16
CA SER A 368 -6.00 -12.44 -13.63
C SER A 368 -5.24 -12.18 -12.35
N THR A 369 -5.57 -12.98 -11.32
CA THR A 369 -4.73 -13.11 -10.14
C THR A 369 -3.80 -14.28 -10.38
N TYR A 370 -2.52 -14.04 -10.28
CA TYR A 370 -1.55 -15.11 -10.20
C TYR A 370 -1.13 -15.27 -8.74
N PHE A 371 -1.52 -16.40 -8.17
CA PHE A 371 -1.12 -16.79 -6.82
C PHE A 371 0.36 -17.16 -6.85
N TRP A 372 1.18 -16.25 -6.40
CA TRP A 372 2.61 -16.46 -6.31
C TRP A 372 3.05 -16.28 -4.90
N ASN A 373 3.79 -17.27 -4.50
CA ASN A 373 4.58 -17.16 -3.33
C ASN A 373 5.64 -16.08 -3.58
N HIS A 374 5.32 -14.83 -3.16
CA HIS A 374 6.31 -13.82 -2.76
C HIS A 374 7.00 -12.98 -3.82
N VAL A 375 6.45 -11.81 -4.08
CA VAL A 375 7.25 -10.62 -4.36
C VAL A 375 7.65 -10.05 -3.01
N PRO A 376 8.90 -10.10 -2.59
CA PRO A 376 9.31 -9.45 -1.35
C PRO A 376 9.22 -7.95 -1.54
N LEU A 377 8.55 -7.27 -0.61
CA LEU A 377 8.63 -5.83 -0.45
C LEU A 377 9.67 -5.53 0.62
N ALA A 378 10.61 -4.66 0.35
CA ALA A 378 11.46 -4.10 1.38
C ALA A 378 10.58 -3.36 2.39
N CYS A 379 10.88 -3.49 3.65
CA CYS A 379 10.17 -2.75 4.70
C CYS A 379 11.16 -2.13 5.65
N ASP A 380 10.81 -0.90 6.04
CA ASP A 380 11.43 -0.14 7.12
C ASP A 380 11.59 -0.92 8.43
#